data_d5dd2789a187e04d87b2acd0e3b49f00
#
_entry.id   d5dd2789a187e04d87b2acd0e3b49f00
#
_cell.length_a   1.000
_cell.length_b   1.000
_cell.length_c   1.000
_cell.angle_alpha   90.00
_cell.angle_beta   90.00
_cell.angle_gamma   90.00
#
_symmetry.space_group_name_H-M   'P 1'
#
loop_
_entity.id
_entity.type
_entity.pdbx_description
1 polymer ?
#
loop_
_entity_poly.entity_id
_entity_poly.type
_entity_poly.pdbx_seq_one_letter_code
_entity_poly.pdbx_strand_id
1 'polypeptide(L)'
;MEGAAGFARDLEGMLEEATRGLGAALKGFRSPHPGGHVGAVWEHVRGFVHAVDWSERWIQGLLAAQAAVFVAVLATRRSVRAQLVLFAVCGGAIYLAERLNALAGVHWESFASQNYFDKQGVFAAAMLSGPLLLDLVVIQVNILVLLVKDLIKLKRMELRQRARERASEEGKKVQ
;
A
#
# COMPACT_ATOMS: atom_id res chain seq x y z
N MET A 1 -22.60 -5.49 -31.30
CA MET A 1 -21.73 -6.59 -30.82
C MET A 1 -20.23 -6.31 -31.02
N GLU A 2 -19.86 -5.38 -31.89
CA GLU A 2 -18.44 -5.04 -32.18
C GLU A 2 -17.69 -4.31 -31.04
N GLY A 3 -18.37 -3.49 -30.25
CA GLY A 3 -17.73 -2.73 -29.17
C GLY A 3 -17.19 -3.60 -28.01
N ALA A 4 -17.85 -4.73 -27.69
CA ALA A 4 -17.39 -5.61 -26.64
C ALA A 4 -16.16 -6.42 -27.04
N ALA A 5 -16.04 -6.78 -28.31
CA ALA A 5 -14.89 -7.50 -28.85
C ALA A 5 -13.66 -6.56 -29.03
N GLY A 6 -13.90 -5.28 -29.27
CA GLY A 6 -12.85 -4.24 -29.27
C GLY A 6 -12.26 -4.04 -27.86
N PHE A 7 -13.13 -3.81 -26.89
CA PHE A 7 -12.72 -3.62 -25.49
C PHE A 7 -11.97 -4.84 -24.92
N ALA A 8 -12.40 -6.07 -25.24
CA ALA A 8 -11.69 -7.28 -24.79
C ALA A 8 -10.27 -7.36 -25.36
N ARG A 9 -10.07 -7.01 -26.64
CA ARG A 9 -8.75 -6.97 -27.28
C ARG A 9 -7.84 -5.89 -26.70
N ASP A 10 -8.40 -4.72 -26.39
CA ASP A 10 -7.64 -3.63 -25.77
C ASP A 10 -7.20 -4.02 -24.33
N LEU A 11 -8.08 -4.72 -23.60
CA LEU A 11 -7.78 -5.22 -22.26
C LEU A 11 -6.68 -6.30 -22.28
N GLU A 12 -6.76 -7.23 -23.23
CA GLU A 12 -5.72 -8.26 -23.45
C GLU A 12 -4.36 -7.64 -23.80
N GLY A 13 -4.35 -6.63 -24.67
CA GLY A 13 -3.15 -5.88 -25.02
C GLY A 13 -2.52 -5.16 -23.83
N MET A 14 -3.32 -4.51 -23.01
CA MET A 14 -2.86 -3.86 -21.77
C MET A 14 -2.32 -4.87 -20.74
N LEU A 15 -2.95 -6.03 -20.59
CA LEU A 15 -2.49 -7.10 -19.70
C LEU A 15 -1.17 -7.72 -20.18
N GLU A 16 -1.02 -7.94 -21.50
CA GLU A 16 0.24 -8.42 -22.08
C GLU A 16 1.38 -7.41 -21.88
N GLU A 17 1.11 -6.13 -22.07
CA GLU A 17 2.10 -5.07 -21.87
C GLU A 17 2.50 -4.93 -20.40
N ALA A 18 1.53 -5.00 -19.48
CA ALA A 18 1.77 -5.00 -18.04
C ALA A 18 2.57 -6.22 -17.58
N THR A 19 2.24 -7.42 -18.08
CA THR A 19 2.98 -8.66 -17.74
C THR A 19 4.39 -8.67 -18.34
N ARG A 20 4.57 -8.11 -19.53
CA ARG A 20 5.88 -7.97 -20.18
C ARG A 20 6.75 -6.95 -19.45
N GLY A 21 6.16 -5.81 -19.02
CA GLY A 21 6.83 -4.80 -18.18
C GLY A 21 7.25 -5.36 -16.82
N LEU A 22 6.36 -6.10 -16.16
CA LEU A 22 6.65 -6.77 -14.89
C LEU A 22 7.74 -7.83 -15.05
N GLY A 23 7.70 -8.62 -16.13
CA GLY A 23 8.72 -9.63 -16.44
C GLY A 23 10.09 -9.00 -16.71
N ALA A 24 10.15 -7.85 -17.39
CA ALA A 24 11.39 -7.10 -17.60
C ALA A 24 11.95 -6.52 -16.29
N ALA A 25 11.08 -5.96 -15.44
CA ALA A 25 11.46 -5.47 -14.12
C ALA A 25 11.99 -6.60 -13.23
N LEU A 26 11.33 -7.76 -13.19
CA LEU A 26 11.79 -8.94 -12.44
C LEU A 26 13.10 -9.52 -12.99
N LYS A 27 13.33 -9.48 -14.31
CA LYS A 27 14.62 -9.88 -14.91
C LYS A 27 15.75 -8.91 -14.53
N GLY A 28 15.49 -7.60 -14.44
CA GLY A 28 16.42 -6.61 -13.92
C GLY A 28 16.83 -6.86 -12.46
N PHE A 29 15.90 -7.38 -11.65
CA PHE A 29 16.17 -7.81 -10.27
C PHE A 29 17.03 -9.08 -10.18
N ARG A 30 17.07 -9.90 -11.23
CA ARG A 30 17.76 -11.19 -11.29
C ARG A 30 19.08 -11.11 -12.07
N SER A 31 19.87 -10.05 -11.86
CA SER A 31 21.22 -9.93 -12.45
C SER A 31 22.13 -11.05 -11.94
N PRO A 32 22.86 -11.75 -12.85
CA PRO A 32 23.71 -12.89 -12.49
C PRO A 32 25.10 -12.49 -11.96
N HIS A 33 25.30 -11.27 -11.46
CA HIS A 33 26.56 -10.87 -10.83
C HIS A 33 26.52 -11.22 -9.34
N PRO A 34 27.53 -11.93 -8.79
CA PRO A 34 27.71 -12.06 -7.34
C PRO A 34 28.07 -10.68 -6.80
N GLY A 35 27.11 -9.92 -6.33
CA GLY A 35 27.18 -8.50 -5.98
C GLY A 35 26.16 -7.63 -6.70
N GLY A 36 25.20 -8.21 -7.45
CA GLY A 36 24.15 -7.49 -8.14
C GLY A 36 23.33 -6.59 -7.22
N HIS A 37 22.48 -5.71 -7.79
CA HIS A 37 21.71 -4.68 -7.08
C HIS A 37 21.09 -5.14 -5.76
N VAL A 38 20.70 -6.40 -5.63
CA VAL A 38 20.18 -7.00 -4.37
C VAL A 38 21.29 -7.11 -3.31
N GLY A 39 22.52 -7.47 -3.68
CA GLY A 39 23.65 -7.52 -2.77
C GLY A 39 24.02 -6.14 -2.25
N ALA A 40 24.06 -5.15 -3.14
CA ALA A 40 24.32 -3.75 -2.77
C ALA A 40 23.20 -3.19 -1.85
N VAL A 41 21.94 -3.46 -2.16
CA VAL A 41 20.81 -3.06 -1.30
C VAL A 41 20.92 -3.73 0.07
N TRP A 42 21.27 -5.02 0.11
CA TRP A 42 21.45 -5.73 1.38
C TRP A 42 22.60 -5.18 2.22
N GLU A 43 23.71 -4.81 1.61
CA GLU A 43 24.83 -4.16 2.29
C GLU A 43 24.44 -2.79 2.87
N HIS A 44 23.68 -1.98 2.11
CA HIS A 44 23.14 -0.71 2.60
C HIS A 44 22.17 -0.90 3.76
N VAL A 45 21.25 -1.87 3.67
CA VAL A 45 20.32 -2.21 4.76
C VAL A 45 21.09 -2.67 6.00
N ARG A 46 22.08 -3.53 5.82
CA ARG A 46 22.90 -4.02 6.94
C ARG A 46 23.70 -2.89 7.58
N GLY A 47 24.32 -2.02 6.76
CA GLY A 47 25.01 -0.83 7.23
C GLY A 47 24.09 0.11 8.03
N PHE A 48 22.88 0.35 7.52
CA PHE A 48 21.86 1.14 8.20
C PHE A 48 21.47 0.53 9.57
N VAL A 49 21.19 -0.78 9.61
CA VAL A 49 20.82 -1.47 10.86
C VAL A 49 21.93 -1.39 11.91
N HIS A 50 23.20 -1.44 11.49
CA HIS A 50 24.32 -1.29 12.42
C HIS A 50 24.60 0.16 12.83
N ALA A 51 24.24 1.14 12.01
CA ALA A 51 24.45 2.56 12.29
C ALA A 51 23.41 3.15 13.26
N VAL A 52 22.27 2.49 13.42
CA VAL A 52 21.17 2.96 14.29
C VAL A 52 21.30 2.35 15.68
N ASP A 53 21.28 3.19 16.70
CA ASP A 53 21.21 2.74 18.10
C ASP A 53 19.75 2.43 18.48
N TRP A 54 19.39 1.17 18.42
CA TRP A 54 18.04 0.68 18.72
C TRP A 54 17.63 0.77 20.20
N SER A 55 18.55 1.12 21.08
CA SER A 55 18.28 1.31 22.51
C SER A 55 17.64 2.65 22.82
N GLU A 56 17.68 3.61 21.88
CA GLU A 56 17.11 4.93 22.07
C GLU A 56 15.56 4.90 22.21
N ARG A 57 15.07 5.55 23.24
CA ARG A 57 13.64 5.52 23.59
C ARG A 57 12.74 6.12 22.52
N TRP A 58 13.20 7.18 21.83
CA TRP A 58 12.43 7.81 20.76
C TRP A 58 12.32 6.92 19.52
N ILE A 59 13.38 6.15 19.19
CA ILE A 59 13.34 5.15 18.10
C ILE A 59 12.36 4.03 18.43
N GLN A 60 12.40 3.52 19.66
CA GLN A 60 11.45 2.53 20.16
C GLN A 60 10.01 3.07 20.13
N GLY A 61 9.82 4.34 20.51
CA GLY A 61 8.53 5.02 20.40
C GLY A 61 8.04 5.14 18.95
N LEU A 62 8.93 5.47 18.01
CA LEU A 62 8.61 5.53 16.60
C LEU A 62 8.19 4.16 16.06
N LEU A 63 8.94 3.10 16.39
CA LEU A 63 8.59 1.73 16.01
C LEU A 63 7.26 1.27 16.61
N ALA A 64 7.01 1.60 17.87
CA ALA A 64 5.74 1.31 18.54
C ALA A 64 4.57 2.04 17.86
N ALA A 65 4.75 3.30 17.47
CA ALA A 65 3.75 4.07 16.72
C ALA A 65 3.48 3.44 15.34
N GLN A 66 4.51 3.02 14.61
CA GLN A 66 4.36 2.32 13.35
C GLN A 66 3.58 1.00 13.50
N ALA A 67 3.96 0.20 14.52
CA ALA A 67 3.24 -1.03 14.82
C ALA A 67 1.76 -0.77 15.17
N ALA A 68 1.46 0.31 15.92
CA ALA A 68 0.10 0.69 16.25
C ALA A 68 -0.71 1.09 15.00
N VAL A 69 -0.10 1.84 14.06
CA VAL A 69 -0.73 2.17 12.77
C VAL A 69 -1.02 0.91 11.98
N PHE A 70 -0.06 0.01 11.84
CA PHE A 70 -0.24 -1.26 11.15
C PHE A 70 -1.38 -2.10 11.75
N VAL A 71 -1.42 -2.23 13.08
CA VAL A 71 -2.51 -2.91 13.78
C VAL A 71 -3.86 -2.23 13.52
N ALA A 72 -3.91 -0.89 13.53
CA ALA A 72 -5.13 -0.14 13.21
C ALA A 72 -5.59 -0.40 11.76
N VAL A 73 -4.67 -0.46 10.79
CA VAL A 73 -4.97 -0.82 9.39
C VAL A 73 -5.60 -2.21 9.30
N LEU A 74 -5.04 -3.20 10.00
CA LEU A 74 -5.57 -4.57 10.01
C LEU A 74 -6.91 -4.67 10.77
N ALA A 75 -7.06 -3.99 11.91
CA ALA A 75 -8.28 -3.99 12.70
C ALA A 75 -9.45 -3.34 11.95
N THR A 76 -9.17 -2.29 11.19
CA THR A 76 -10.20 -1.51 10.45
C THR A 76 -10.44 -2.00 9.02
N ARG A 77 -9.85 -3.13 8.61
CA ARG A 77 -9.91 -3.68 7.24
C ARG A 77 -11.32 -3.89 6.68
N ARG A 78 -12.36 -3.86 7.51
CA ARG A 78 -13.77 -4.01 7.11
C ARG A 78 -14.52 -2.70 6.94
N SER A 79 -13.88 -1.56 7.22
CA SER A 79 -14.50 -0.24 7.17
C SER A 79 -13.79 0.65 6.14
N VAL A 80 -14.44 0.92 5.00
CA VAL A 80 -13.90 1.81 3.96
C VAL A 80 -13.59 3.19 4.53
N ARG A 81 -14.46 3.74 5.38
CA ARG A 81 -14.27 5.08 5.96
C ARG A 81 -13.00 5.15 6.81
N ALA A 82 -12.78 4.15 7.69
CA ALA A 82 -11.59 4.10 8.51
C ALA A 82 -10.32 3.92 7.68
N GLN A 83 -10.37 3.09 6.63
CA GLN A 83 -9.25 2.91 5.72
C GLN A 83 -8.91 4.20 4.96
N LEU A 84 -9.90 4.98 4.52
CA LEU A 84 -9.67 6.27 3.86
C LEU A 84 -9.05 7.31 4.82
N VAL A 85 -9.48 7.34 6.08
CA VAL A 85 -8.88 8.21 7.11
C VAL A 85 -7.42 7.82 7.35
N LEU A 86 -7.14 6.52 7.54
CA LEU A 86 -5.76 6.04 7.71
C LEU A 86 -4.91 6.32 6.48
N PHE A 87 -5.45 6.17 5.28
CA PHE A 87 -4.78 6.52 4.03
C PHE A 87 -4.36 8.00 4.02
N ALA A 88 -5.28 8.90 4.38
CA ALA A 88 -4.99 10.34 4.44
C ALA A 88 -3.95 10.67 5.53
N VAL A 89 -4.02 10.01 6.69
CA VAL A 89 -3.06 10.21 7.79
C VAL A 89 -1.67 9.71 7.39
N CYS A 90 -1.55 8.50 6.87
CA CYS A 90 -0.26 7.95 6.42
C CYS A 90 0.33 8.76 5.26
N GLY A 91 -0.48 9.10 4.26
CA GLY A 91 -0.05 9.93 3.13
C GLY A 91 0.38 11.33 3.56
N GLY A 92 -0.36 11.95 4.48
CA GLY A 92 0.00 13.24 5.08
C GLY A 92 1.31 13.17 5.88
N ALA A 93 1.52 12.10 6.64
CA ALA A 93 2.77 11.91 7.39
C ALA A 93 3.97 11.74 6.45
N ILE A 94 3.83 10.97 5.35
CA ILE A 94 4.86 10.83 4.32
C ILE A 94 5.13 12.17 3.64
N TYR A 95 4.09 12.93 3.30
CA TYR A 95 4.23 14.26 2.69
C TYR A 95 5.01 15.22 3.60
N LEU A 96 4.81 15.10 4.91
CA LEU A 96 5.50 15.94 5.90
C LEU A 96 6.87 15.40 6.31
N ALA A 97 7.25 14.17 5.89
CA ALA A 97 8.48 13.50 6.34
C ALA A 97 9.74 14.32 6.11
N GLU A 98 9.87 15.01 4.97
CA GLU A 98 11.01 15.87 4.68
C GLU A 98 11.09 17.06 5.65
N ARG A 99 9.95 17.69 5.95
CA ARG A 99 9.90 18.80 6.92
C ARG A 99 10.19 18.33 8.34
N LEU A 100 9.66 17.17 8.70
CA LEU A 100 9.95 16.52 9.99
C LEU A 100 11.44 16.18 10.11
N ASN A 101 12.06 15.64 9.06
CA ASN A 101 13.49 15.38 9.03
C ASN A 101 14.31 16.67 9.22
N ALA A 102 13.96 17.75 8.53
CA ALA A 102 14.65 19.02 8.66
C ALA A 102 14.52 19.62 10.07
N LEU A 103 13.31 19.60 10.65
CA LEU A 103 13.05 20.05 12.02
C LEU A 103 13.80 19.21 13.05
N ALA A 104 13.76 17.89 12.91
CA ALA A 104 14.46 16.96 13.80
C ALA A 104 15.98 17.15 13.69
N GLY A 105 16.51 17.42 12.48
CA GLY A 105 17.92 17.72 12.26
C GLY A 105 18.41 19.01 12.94
N VAL A 106 17.52 19.96 13.26
CA VAL A 106 17.87 21.16 14.03
C VAL A 106 17.86 20.90 15.55
N HIS A 107 17.00 20.00 16.03
CA HIS A 107 16.76 19.80 17.46
C HIS A 107 17.24 18.42 17.97
N TRP A 108 18.00 17.68 17.18
CA TRP A 108 18.38 16.29 17.47
C TRP A 108 19.07 16.12 18.84
N GLU A 109 19.89 17.09 19.26
CA GLU A 109 20.63 17.05 20.54
C GLU A 109 19.72 16.94 21.78
N SER A 110 18.44 17.33 21.65
CA SER A 110 17.50 17.29 22.76
C SER A 110 16.90 15.91 23.04
N PHE A 111 16.97 14.97 22.06
CA PHE A 111 16.29 13.66 22.15
C PHE A 111 17.07 12.48 21.59
N ALA A 112 18.13 12.72 20.82
CA ALA A 112 18.95 11.71 20.17
C ALA A 112 20.41 11.79 20.61
N SER A 113 21.10 10.67 20.65
CA SER A 113 22.53 10.57 21.00
C SER A 113 23.45 10.97 19.83
N GLN A 114 22.94 10.86 18.61
CA GLN A 114 23.64 11.22 17.38
C GLN A 114 22.68 11.81 16.35
N ASN A 115 23.21 12.55 15.39
CA ASN A 115 22.40 13.13 14.32
C ASN A 115 22.08 12.09 13.24
N TYR A 116 20.87 11.53 13.28
CA TYR A 116 20.33 10.63 12.25
C TYR A 116 19.74 11.36 11.04
N PHE A 117 19.49 12.67 11.19
CA PHE A 117 18.73 13.49 10.24
C PHE A 117 19.65 14.16 9.23
N ASP A 118 20.05 13.41 8.22
CA ASP A 118 20.88 13.91 7.13
C ASP A 118 20.05 14.75 6.13
N LYS A 119 20.77 15.53 5.28
CA LYS A 119 20.13 16.36 4.25
C LYS A 119 19.39 15.54 3.19
N GLN A 120 19.77 14.28 3.01
CA GLN A 120 19.14 13.37 2.07
C GLN A 120 17.92 12.67 2.65
N GLY A 121 17.72 12.74 3.97
CA GLY A 121 16.56 12.18 4.66
C GLY A 121 16.51 10.66 4.63
N VAL A 122 17.64 9.99 4.51
CA VAL A 122 17.70 8.52 4.38
C VAL A 122 17.09 7.83 5.61
N PHE A 123 17.41 8.34 6.81
CA PHE A 123 16.82 7.83 8.05
C PHE A 123 15.31 8.00 8.08
N ALA A 124 14.81 9.20 7.79
CA ALA A 124 13.37 9.47 7.76
C ALA A 124 12.66 8.66 6.66
N ALA A 125 13.29 8.49 5.50
CA ALA A 125 12.76 7.63 4.45
C ALA A 125 12.65 6.17 4.89
N ALA A 126 13.69 5.62 5.52
CA ALA A 126 13.71 4.23 5.95
C ALA A 126 12.82 3.97 7.17
N MET A 127 12.86 4.85 8.18
CA MET A 127 12.21 4.64 9.46
C MET A 127 10.78 5.19 9.54
N LEU A 128 10.43 6.20 8.76
CA LEU A 128 9.10 6.79 8.76
C LEU A 128 8.34 6.47 7.48
N SER A 129 8.88 6.87 6.32
CA SER A 129 8.15 6.75 5.06
C SER A 129 8.02 5.29 4.58
N GLY A 130 9.04 4.46 4.75
CA GLY A 130 9.04 3.07 4.30
C GLY A 130 7.91 2.23 4.90
N PRO A 131 7.79 2.13 6.24
CA PRO A 131 6.70 1.42 6.89
C PRO A 131 5.32 1.98 6.54
N LEU A 132 5.17 3.32 6.51
CA LEU A 132 3.91 3.95 6.13
C LEU A 132 3.51 3.68 4.67
N LEU A 133 4.48 3.56 3.74
CA LEU A 133 4.20 3.14 2.37
C LEU A 133 3.68 1.70 2.31
N LEU A 134 4.23 0.80 3.12
CA LEU A 134 3.69 -0.56 3.24
C LEU A 134 2.26 -0.54 3.78
N ASP A 135 1.97 0.29 4.79
CA ASP A 135 0.61 0.48 5.30
C ASP A 135 -0.34 0.98 4.20
N LEU A 136 0.08 1.95 3.37
CA LEU A 136 -0.71 2.43 2.24
C LEU A 136 -1.02 1.32 1.23
N VAL A 137 -0.07 0.45 0.93
CA VAL A 137 -0.31 -0.70 0.04
C VAL A 137 -1.33 -1.66 0.66
N VAL A 138 -1.22 -1.97 1.95
CA VAL A 138 -2.18 -2.84 2.65
C VAL A 138 -3.57 -2.20 2.67
N ILE A 139 -3.68 -0.89 2.94
CA ILE A 139 -4.93 -0.14 2.88
C ILE A 139 -5.56 -0.24 1.49
N GLN A 140 -4.77 -0.05 0.43
CA GLN A 140 -5.23 -0.14 -0.94
C GLN A 140 -5.80 -1.51 -1.27
N VAL A 141 -5.11 -2.58 -0.87
CA VAL A 141 -5.60 -3.96 -1.04
C VAL A 141 -6.90 -4.18 -0.25
N ASN A 142 -6.97 -3.71 1.00
CA ASN A 142 -8.18 -3.82 1.81
C ASN A 142 -9.38 -3.13 1.16
N ILE A 143 -9.21 -1.90 0.66
CA ILE A 143 -10.25 -1.14 -0.03
C ILE A 143 -10.69 -1.90 -1.29
N LEU A 144 -9.76 -2.39 -2.10
CA LEU A 144 -10.08 -3.15 -3.31
C LEU A 144 -10.92 -4.41 -2.99
N VAL A 145 -10.52 -5.16 -1.97
CA VAL A 145 -11.27 -6.36 -1.53
C VAL A 145 -12.68 -5.99 -1.06
N LEU A 146 -12.85 -4.87 -0.35
CA LEU A 146 -14.16 -4.39 0.08
C LEU A 146 -15.04 -4.01 -1.11
N LEU A 147 -14.50 -3.25 -2.06
CA LEU A 147 -15.22 -2.84 -3.27
C LEU A 147 -15.68 -4.06 -4.09
N VAL A 148 -14.81 -5.05 -4.29
CA VAL A 148 -15.17 -6.28 -5.02
C VAL A 148 -16.31 -7.02 -4.30
N LYS A 149 -16.27 -7.15 -2.97
CA LYS A 149 -17.33 -7.78 -2.19
C LYS A 149 -18.65 -7.04 -2.33
N ASP A 150 -18.62 -5.71 -2.30
CA ASP A 150 -19.84 -4.89 -2.44
C ASP A 150 -20.41 -4.98 -3.85
N LEU A 151 -19.58 -4.99 -4.90
CA LEU A 151 -20.02 -5.21 -6.27
C LEU A 151 -20.69 -6.58 -6.45
N ILE A 152 -20.11 -7.64 -5.91
CA ILE A 152 -20.72 -9.00 -5.95
C ILE A 152 -22.07 -9.00 -5.23
N LYS A 153 -22.17 -8.33 -4.08
CA LYS A 153 -23.43 -8.23 -3.31
C LYS A 153 -24.51 -7.49 -4.09
N LEU A 154 -24.16 -6.35 -4.69
CA LEU A 154 -25.07 -5.57 -5.53
C LEU A 154 -25.55 -6.41 -6.72
N LYS A 155 -24.66 -7.09 -7.42
CA LYS A 155 -25.03 -7.94 -8.55
C LYS A 155 -25.96 -9.09 -8.16
N ARG A 156 -25.71 -9.71 -7.01
CA ARG A 156 -26.61 -10.75 -6.46
C ARG A 156 -28.00 -10.20 -6.13
N MET A 157 -28.10 -8.98 -5.60
CA MET A 157 -29.38 -8.34 -5.31
C MET A 157 -30.16 -8.05 -6.61
N GLU A 158 -29.48 -7.50 -7.62
CA GLU A 158 -30.05 -7.23 -8.94
C GLU A 158 -30.62 -8.51 -9.59
N LEU A 159 -29.84 -9.59 -9.60
CA LEU A 159 -30.27 -10.87 -10.15
C LEU A 159 -31.50 -11.44 -9.40
N ARG A 160 -31.55 -11.33 -8.08
CA ARG A 160 -32.68 -11.76 -7.28
C ARG A 160 -33.95 -10.93 -7.59
N GLN A 161 -33.78 -9.63 -7.78
CA GLN A 161 -34.91 -8.75 -8.12
C GLN A 161 -35.47 -9.10 -9.51
N ARG A 162 -34.60 -9.24 -10.51
CA ARG A 162 -35.02 -9.67 -11.87
C ARG A 162 -35.71 -11.04 -11.87
N ALA A 163 -35.25 -11.99 -11.06
CA ALA A 163 -35.90 -13.29 -10.94
C ALA A 163 -37.32 -13.19 -10.32
N ARG A 164 -37.52 -12.32 -9.32
CA ARG A 164 -38.83 -12.06 -8.72
C ARG A 164 -39.78 -11.38 -9.70
N GLU A 165 -39.30 -10.42 -10.46
CA GLU A 165 -40.09 -9.72 -11.49
C GLU A 165 -40.61 -10.71 -12.56
N ARG A 166 -39.69 -11.58 -13.08
CA ARG A 166 -40.07 -12.63 -14.05
C ARG A 166 -41.09 -13.60 -13.49
N ALA A 167 -40.91 -14.09 -12.27
CA ALA A 167 -41.86 -15.00 -11.62
C ALA A 167 -43.27 -14.35 -11.43
N SER A 168 -43.29 -13.04 -11.10
CA SER A 168 -44.53 -12.27 -10.99
C SER A 168 -45.25 -12.09 -12.34
N GLU A 169 -44.48 -11.86 -13.42
CA GLU A 169 -45.04 -11.75 -14.77
C GLU A 169 -45.59 -13.08 -15.28
N GLU A 170 -44.90 -14.20 -15.04
CA GLU A 170 -45.38 -15.54 -15.39
C GLU A 170 -46.63 -15.90 -14.62
N GLY A 171 -46.70 -15.59 -13.31
CA GLY A 171 -47.92 -15.83 -12.52
C GLY A 171 -49.15 -15.04 -13.00
N LYS A 172 -48.96 -13.83 -13.55
CA LYS A 172 -50.03 -13.02 -14.13
C LYS A 172 -50.53 -13.52 -15.50
N LYS A 173 -49.69 -14.24 -16.25
CA LYS A 173 -50.07 -14.79 -17.56
C LYS A 173 -50.88 -16.11 -17.46
N VAL A 174 -50.85 -16.76 -16.32
CA VAL A 174 -51.53 -18.05 -16.05
C VAL A 174 -52.95 -17.85 -15.45
N GLN A 175 -53.27 -16.64 -15.01
CA GLN A 175 -54.64 -16.23 -14.60
C GLN A 175 -55.40 -15.61 -15.78
#